data_e223d0db3635370ac8f3739f7ffaa7e1
#
_entry.id   e223d0db3635370ac8f3739f7ffaa7e1
#
_cell.length_a   1.000
_cell.length_b   1.000
_cell.length_c   1.000
_cell.angle_alpha   90.00
_cell.angle_beta   90.00
_cell.angle_gamma   90.00
#
_symmetry.space_group_name_H-M   'P 1'
#
loop_
_entity.id
_entity.type
_entity.pdbx_description
1 polymer ?
#
loop_
_entity_poly.entity_id
_entity_poly.type
_entity_poly.pdbx_seq_one_letter_code
_entity_poly.pdbx_strand_id
1 'polypeptide(L)'
;MGSELYAYGLLTIPMFAATLIAFFFRRSGGIAASFSMGAAALILATALHLIFKVDNFEYNASWIEIGSFSVDFGFLIDDLAKLMLFVVAFVGFLVHVFSYGYMKEDPDRGRFFGGLSIFMFSMLGLVMASGFVTLFIFWELVGFSSYMLIGFYLDKPSAAAASKKAFIVNRVGDFGFLIGIVMVFSHFGTFSLSSLSGIFHGDATLLESASVTAIGLLLFCGTVGKSGQLPLHVWLPDAMEGPTPVSALIHAATMVAAGVFLLCRTGFLMTADALQVITWVGVATALVAGFTAIAQRDIKKILAYSTVSQLGYMVAAFGLGSLVGLSGGVSHGHAVVSGGVAAAMFHLTTHAFFKALLFLGSGSVIHACHHEQDIFRMGGLAKRMPITFWTFTVALLALIGTPFITAGFYSKDAILALAYQQSTPAFFCLVLGAVLTAFYMIRLWKIAFLGSPNSEFAGHAKENGLVMTVPLCLLAIGSAFGGFVWAYPEALKPIIEAGESIAHGEHHTTVAIFSIVAWAIGLVTAWFLYQGGAENDRLESGLKPLYLILKEKFYFDRVYDWYVAKVQQRVAMTLHFMEQIALSGLLIRGMAGVAGMIGIGLRSLHAGNLHQYVYWFIGGLALFWAFAVGIF
;
A
#
# COMPACT_ATOMS: atom_id res chain seq x y z
N MET A 1 32.36 -8.39 -9.47
CA MET A 1 31.10 -8.95 -9.00
C MET A 1 30.01 -8.21 -9.76
N GLY A 2 29.13 -8.92 -10.42
CA GLY A 2 28.07 -8.28 -11.21
C GLY A 2 27.15 -7.44 -10.35
N SER A 3 26.60 -6.39 -10.91
CA SER A 3 25.64 -5.48 -10.25
C SER A 3 24.40 -6.21 -9.74
N GLU A 4 24.00 -7.29 -10.41
CA GLU A 4 22.91 -8.18 -10.05
C GLU A 4 23.06 -8.84 -8.67
N LEU A 5 24.30 -9.05 -8.20
CA LEU A 5 24.54 -9.66 -6.89
C LEU A 5 24.00 -8.81 -5.73
N TYR A 6 24.07 -7.47 -5.85
CA TYR A 6 23.49 -6.57 -4.84
C TYR A 6 21.97 -6.63 -4.83
N ALA A 7 21.31 -6.75 -5.99
CA ALA A 7 19.87 -6.92 -6.07
C ALA A 7 19.42 -8.27 -5.46
N TYR A 8 20.14 -9.35 -5.76
CA TYR A 8 19.91 -10.63 -5.07
C TYR A 8 20.14 -10.53 -3.56
N GLY A 9 21.16 -9.78 -3.13
CA GLY A 9 21.43 -9.52 -1.71
C GLY A 9 20.25 -8.84 -1.02
N LEU A 10 19.66 -7.81 -1.63
CA LEU A 10 18.50 -7.11 -1.11
C LEU A 10 17.27 -8.02 -0.93
N LEU A 11 17.11 -9.06 -1.73
CA LEU A 11 16.06 -10.06 -1.56
C LEU A 11 16.43 -11.15 -0.54
N THR A 12 17.64 -11.70 -0.64
CA THR A 12 18.01 -12.86 0.17
C THR A 12 18.21 -12.52 1.64
N ILE A 13 18.70 -11.33 1.99
CA ILE A 13 18.94 -10.91 3.38
C ILE A 13 17.64 -10.94 4.20
N PRO A 14 16.54 -10.24 3.81
CA PRO A 14 15.32 -10.23 4.61
C PRO A 14 14.62 -11.58 4.61
N MET A 15 14.66 -12.33 3.49
CA MET A 15 14.11 -13.68 3.41
C MET A 15 14.83 -14.63 4.36
N PHE A 16 16.16 -14.60 4.38
CA PHE A 16 16.98 -15.42 5.26
C PHE A 16 16.70 -15.09 6.74
N ALA A 17 16.63 -13.78 7.08
CA ALA A 17 16.28 -13.36 8.44
C ALA A 17 14.90 -13.87 8.85
N ALA A 18 13.89 -13.72 8.00
CA ALA A 18 12.54 -14.22 8.26
C ALA A 18 12.51 -15.74 8.48
N THR A 19 13.22 -16.50 7.64
CA THR A 19 13.31 -17.95 7.70
C THR A 19 13.97 -18.40 9.00
N LEU A 20 15.12 -17.83 9.36
CA LEU A 20 15.80 -18.15 10.61
C LEU A 20 14.93 -17.83 11.83
N ILE A 21 14.26 -16.68 11.83
CA ILE A 21 13.35 -16.31 12.92
C ILE A 21 12.19 -17.31 13.02
N ALA A 22 11.57 -17.66 11.90
CA ALA A 22 10.41 -18.54 11.89
C ALA A 22 10.74 -19.96 12.42
N PHE A 23 11.86 -20.53 12.02
CA PHE A 23 12.23 -21.91 12.36
C PHE A 23 13.00 -22.04 13.67
N PHE A 24 13.88 -21.08 14.00
CA PHE A 24 14.80 -21.24 15.13
C PHE A 24 14.57 -20.26 16.29
N PHE A 25 14.18 -19.00 15.99
CA PHE A 25 14.17 -17.94 17.00
C PHE A 25 12.78 -17.39 17.33
N ARG A 26 11.70 -18.03 16.83
CA ARG A 26 10.32 -17.56 17.07
C ARG A 26 10.01 -17.37 18.55
N ARG A 27 10.51 -18.24 19.45
CA ARG A 27 10.30 -18.18 20.90
C ARG A 27 11.32 -17.27 21.62
N SER A 28 12.39 -16.86 20.95
CA SER A 28 13.47 -16.04 21.52
C SER A 28 13.36 -14.60 21.01
N GLY A 29 12.35 -13.86 21.50
CA GLY A 29 12.00 -12.53 21.00
C GLY A 29 13.16 -11.52 20.93
N GLY A 30 14.11 -11.58 21.89
CA GLY A 30 15.30 -10.71 21.87
C GLY A 30 16.26 -11.03 20.72
N ILE A 31 16.54 -12.32 20.48
CA ILE A 31 17.40 -12.77 19.38
C ILE A 31 16.73 -12.47 18.05
N ALA A 32 15.45 -12.79 17.90
CA ALA A 32 14.68 -12.51 16.70
C ALA A 32 14.71 -11.01 16.34
N ALA A 33 14.51 -10.15 17.32
CA ALA A 33 14.55 -8.69 17.13
C ALA A 33 15.95 -8.20 16.70
N SER A 34 17.02 -8.69 17.34
CA SER A 34 18.39 -8.32 16.97
C SER A 34 18.77 -8.81 15.57
N PHE A 35 18.31 -10.02 15.20
CA PHE A 35 18.54 -10.58 13.86
C PHE A 35 17.82 -9.78 12.77
N SER A 36 16.54 -9.47 12.97
CA SER A 36 15.75 -8.68 12.02
C SER A 36 16.30 -7.25 11.89
N MET A 37 16.71 -6.62 13.01
CA MET A 37 17.32 -5.29 12.99
C MET A 37 18.68 -5.30 12.29
N GLY A 38 19.52 -6.32 12.51
CA GLY A 38 20.79 -6.50 11.79
C GLY A 38 20.59 -6.70 10.29
N ALA A 39 19.58 -7.49 9.91
CA ALA A 39 19.18 -7.65 8.51
C ALA A 39 18.73 -6.32 7.89
N ALA A 40 17.90 -5.53 8.60
CA ALA A 40 17.45 -4.23 8.12
C ALA A 40 18.62 -3.23 7.96
N ALA A 41 19.61 -3.26 8.86
CA ALA A 41 20.83 -2.46 8.73
C ALA A 41 21.66 -2.87 7.50
N LEU A 42 21.80 -4.17 7.25
CA LEU A 42 22.49 -4.69 6.09
C LEU A 42 21.76 -4.38 4.78
N ILE A 43 20.42 -4.46 4.78
CA ILE A 43 19.59 -4.03 3.65
C ILE A 43 19.83 -2.55 3.35
N LEU A 44 19.82 -1.68 4.36
CA LEU A 44 20.10 -0.26 4.17
C LEU A 44 21.51 -0.03 3.60
N ALA A 45 22.52 -0.69 4.14
CA ALA A 45 23.89 -0.57 3.65
C ALA A 45 24.02 -1.04 2.18
N THR A 46 23.40 -2.17 1.83
CA THR A 46 23.39 -2.71 0.47
C THR A 46 22.63 -1.80 -0.50
N ALA A 47 21.48 -1.27 -0.09
CA ALA A 47 20.70 -0.32 -0.87
C ALA A 47 21.49 0.98 -1.12
N LEU A 48 22.13 1.54 -0.11
CA LEU A 48 22.97 2.73 -0.27
C LEU A 48 24.16 2.45 -1.19
N HIS A 49 24.82 1.28 -1.07
CA HIS A 49 25.88 0.90 -1.99
C HIS A 49 25.40 0.82 -3.44
N LEU A 50 24.24 0.18 -3.67
CA LEU A 50 23.63 0.07 -5.00
C LEU A 50 23.30 1.46 -5.56
N ILE A 51 22.72 2.34 -4.77
CA ILE A 51 22.34 3.70 -5.18
C ILE A 51 23.56 4.54 -5.55
N PHE A 52 24.64 4.49 -4.76
CA PHE A 52 25.79 5.39 -4.92
C PHE A 52 26.90 4.88 -5.84
N LYS A 53 27.01 3.56 -6.02
CA LYS A 53 28.16 2.93 -6.66
C LYS A 53 27.83 2.10 -7.88
N VAL A 54 26.54 1.87 -8.15
CA VAL A 54 26.09 1.04 -9.26
C VAL A 54 25.26 1.88 -10.21
N ASP A 55 25.61 1.84 -11.49
CA ASP A 55 24.83 2.49 -12.55
C ASP A 55 23.45 1.81 -12.70
N ASN A 56 22.56 2.45 -13.46
CA ASN A 56 21.27 1.85 -13.80
C ASN A 56 21.51 0.58 -14.63
N PHE A 57 20.79 -0.49 -14.33
CA PHE A 57 20.89 -1.75 -15.05
C PHE A 57 19.56 -2.50 -15.06
N GLU A 58 19.44 -3.37 -16.05
CA GLU A 58 18.40 -4.39 -16.12
C GLU A 58 19.06 -5.76 -16.18
N TYR A 59 18.49 -6.71 -15.43
CA TYR A 59 18.90 -8.10 -15.44
C TYR A 59 17.66 -8.97 -15.51
N ASN A 60 17.61 -9.88 -16.48
CA ASN A 60 16.53 -10.83 -16.67
C ASN A 60 17.10 -12.24 -16.78
N ALA A 61 16.53 -13.17 -16.00
CA ALA A 61 16.79 -14.59 -16.08
C ALA A 61 15.49 -15.28 -16.50
N SER A 62 15.55 -16.11 -17.55
CA SER A 62 14.40 -16.89 -17.96
C SER A 62 14.01 -17.86 -16.85
N TRP A 63 12.73 -17.83 -16.45
CA TRP A 63 12.18 -18.66 -15.40
C TRP A 63 11.25 -19.76 -15.93
N ILE A 64 10.35 -19.40 -16.85
CA ILE A 64 9.42 -20.33 -17.48
C ILE A 64 9.42 -20.08 -18.97
N GLU A 65 9.71 -21.14 -19.76
CA GLU A 65 9.65 -21.11 -21.22
C GLU A 65 8.78 -22.26 -21.73
N ILE A 66 7.68 -21.94 -22.42
CA ILE A 66 6.76 -22.91 -23.02
C ILE A 66 6.39 -22.45 -24.43
N GLY A 67 7.08 -22.93 -25.45
CA GLY A 67 6.89 -22.48 -26.83
C GLY A 67 7.22 -21.00 -27.00
N SER A 68 6.25 -20.19 -27.39
CA SER A 68 6.39 -18.73 -27.51
C SER A 68 6.11 -17.97 -26.20
N PHE A 69 5.66 -18.66 -25.16
CA PHE A 69 5.39 -18.06 -23.85
C PHE A 69 6.65 -18.07 -23.02
N SER A 70 7.13 -16.89 -22.60
CA SER A 70 8.28 -16.75 -21.70
C SER A 70 7.93 -15.84 -20.53
N VAL A 71 8.36 -16.21 -19.35
CA VAL A 71 8.31 -15.40 -18.13
C VAL A 71 9.70 -15.31 -17.56
N ASP A 72 10.19 -14.08 -17.45
CA ASP A 72 11.48 -13.80 -16.87
C ASP A 72 11.34 -13.39 -15.40
N PHE A 73 12.29 -13.80 -14.57
CA PHE A 73 12.52 -13.26 -13.25
C PHE A 73 13.71 -12.30 -13.32
N GLY A 74 13.46 -11.02 -13.04
CA GLY A 74 14.51 -10.03 -13.27
C GLY A 74 14.40 -8.79 -12.39
N PHE A 75 15.42 -7.96 -12.49
CA PHE A 75 15.59 -6.70 -11.77
C PHE A 75 15.73 -5.54 -12.75
N LEU A 76 14.99 -4.47 -12.49
CA LEU A 76 15.11 -3.19 -13.18
C LEU A 76 15.48 -2.12 -12.14
N ILE A 77 16.73 -1.69 -12.18
CA ILE A 77 17.30 -0.69 -11.27
C ILE A 77 17.56 0.58 -12.06
N ASP A 78 16.60 1.46 -12.04
CA ASP A 78 16.63 2.80 -12.61
C ASP A 78 16.47 3.87 -11.51
N ASP A 79 16.42 5.15 -11.88
CA ASP A 79 16.30 6.25 -10.93
C ASP A 79 15.03 6.16 -10.07
N LEU A 80 13.92 5.66 -10.65
CA LEU A 80 12.67 5.45 -9.93
C LEU A 80 12.80 4.33 -8.88
N ALA A 81 13.44 3.20 -9.25
CA ALA A 81 13.71 2.11 -8.32
C ALA A 81 14.70 2.53 -7.23
N LYS A 82 15.77 3.26 -7.58
CA LYS A 82 16.77 3.76 -6.61
C LYS A 82 16.13 4.66 -5.56
N LEU A 83 15.27 5.61 -5.97
CA LEU A 83 14.57 6.51 -5.06
C LEU A 83 13.64 5.72 -4.12
N MET A 84 12.89 4.76 -4.66
CA MET A 84 11.99 3.96 -3.85
C MET A 84 12.74 2.98 -2.93
N LEU A 85 13.86 2.38 -3.37
CA LEU A 85 14.74 1.56 -2.54
C LEU A 85 15.30 2.35 -1.36
N PHE A 86 15.71 3.62 -1.59
CA PHE A 86 16.14 4.50 -0.51
C PHE A 86 15.03 4.69 0.53
N VAL A 87 13.84 5.05 0.09
CA VAL A 87 12.68 5.29 0.97
C VAL A 87 12.34 4.03 1.78
N VAL A 88 12.24 2.88 1.12
CA VAL A 88 11.87 1.60 1.77
C VAL A 88 12.95 1.16 2.76
N ALA A 89 14.22 1.18 2.36
CA ALA A 89 15.32 0.69 3.20
C ALA A 89 15.56 1.61 4.41
N PHE A 90 15.55 2.94 4.22
CA PHE A 90 15.80 3.90 5.28
C PHE A 90 14.67 3.93 6.31
N VAL A 91 13.43 4.11 5.86
CA VAL A 91 12.27 4.11 6.76
C VAL A 91 12.09 2.75 7.41
N GLY A 92 12.25 1.66 6.62
CA GLY A 92 12.17 0.29 7.13
C GLY A 92 13.17 0.02 8.26
N PHE A 93 14.42 0.44 8.10
CA PHE A 93 15.44 0.33 9.15
C PHE A 93 15.05 1.10 10.42
N LEU A 94 14.61 2.36 10.30
CA LEU A 94 14.21 3.16 11.46
C LEU A 94 12.98 2.58 12.18
N VAL A 95 12.04 2.00 11.43
CA VAL A 95 10.90 1.27 12.01
C VAL A 95 11.37 0.03 12.78
N HIS A 96 12.35 -0.73 12.27
CA HIS A 96 12.91 -1.88 13.00
C HIS A 96 13.58 -1.46 14.31
N VAL A 97 14.36 -0.38 14.28
CA VAL A 97 14.99 0.17 15.50
C VAL A 97 13.94 0.62 16.51
N PHE A 98 12.94 1.39 16.08
CA PHE A 98 11.84 1.82 16.94
C PHE A 98 11.08 0.63 17.55
N SER A 99 10.79 -0.37 16.72
CA SER A 99 10.08 -1.58 17.13
C SER A 99 10.82 -2.38 18.19
N TYR A 100 12.15 -2.32 18.20
CA TYR A 100 12.95 -2.98 19.22
C TYR A 100 12.60 -2.51 20.63
N GLY A 101 12.36 -1.20 20.81
CA GLY A 101 11.87 -0.62 22.05
C GLY A 101 10.38 -0.86 22.28
N TYR A 102 9.55 -0.57 21.27
CA TYR A 102 8.09 -0.61 21.35
C TYR A 102 7.54 -2.01 21.69
N MET A 103 8.10 -3.07 21.10
CA MET A 103 7.67 -4.48 21.30
C MET A 103 8.47 -5.20 22.38
N LYS A 104 9.20 -4.47 23.26
CA LYS A 104 10.11 -5.09 24.23
C LYS A 104 9.41 -6.05 25.18
N GLU A 105 8.20 -5.73 25.60
CA GLU A 105 7.42 -6.48 26.58
C GLU A 105 6.42 -7.47 25.95
N ASP A 106 6.29 -7.45 24.60
CA ASP A 106 5.34 -8.30 23.90
C ASP A 106 5.85 -9.75 23.83
N PRO A 107 5.04 -10.75 24.26
CA PRO A 107 5.43 -12.16 24.27
C PRO A 107 5.65 -12.72 22.85
N ASP A 108 4.93 -12.20 21.83
CA ASP A 108 5.00 -12.63 20.44
C ASP A 108 6.02 -11.83 19.60
N ARG A 109 6.94 -11.14 20.26
CA ARG A 109 7.98 -10.32 19.65
C ARG A 109 8.72 -11.01 18.49
N GLY A 110 9.02 -12.32 18.60
CA GLY A 110 9.67 -13.08 17.53
C GLY A 110 8.83 -13.17 16.26
N ARG A 111 7.52 -13.43 16.40
CA ARG A 111 6.57 -13.45 15.28
C ARG A 111 6.46 -12.09 14.60
N PHE A 112 6.47 -11.02 15.39
CA PHE A 112 6.44 -9.65 14.89
C PHE A 112 7.64 -9.35 13.98
N PHE A 113 8.86 -9.59 14.45
CA PHE A 113 10.08 -9.29 13.70
C PHE A 113 10.27 -10.20 12.46
N GLY A 114 9.82 -11.45 12.54
CA GLY A 114 9.73 -12.33 11.37
C GLY A 114 8.79 -11.77 10.30
N GLY A 115 7.61 -11.29 10.72
CA GLY A 115 6.65 -10.63 9.84
C GLY A 115 7.20 -9.36 9.19
N LEU A 116 7.91 -8.51 9.95
CA LEU A 116 8.58 -7.33 9.39
C LEU A 116 9.63 -7.68 8.32
N SER A 117 10.40 -8.75 8.55
CA SER A 117 11.42 -9.20 7.58
C SER A 117 10.78 -9.72 6.29
N ILE A 118 9.66 -10.48 6.36
CA ILE A 118 8.90 -10.91 5.16
C ILE A 118 8.35 -9.70 4.42
N PHE A 119 7.85 -8.72 5.15
CA PHE A 119 7.29 -7.51 4.55
C PHE A 119 8.36 -6.69 3.80
N MET A 120 9.57 -6.56 4.37
CA MET A 120 10.71 -5.94 3.69
C MET A 120 11.12 -6.71 2.43
N PHE A 121 11.21 -8.05 2.50
CA PHE A 121 11.44 -8.91 1.34
C PHE A 121 10.46 -8.63 0.21
N SER A 122 9.17 -8.61 0.55
CA SER A 122 8.09 -8.43 -0.41
C SER A 122 8.17 -7.05 -1.09
N MET A 123 8.42 -6.01 -0.31
CA MET A 123 8.46 -4.65 -0.84
C MET A 123 9.71 -4.37 -1.69
N LEU A 124 10.87 -4.85 -1.27
CA LEU A 124 12.10 -4.71 -2.05
C LEU A 124 12.00 -5.43 -3.39
N GLY A 125 11.44 -6.66 -3.41
CA GLY A 125 11.20 -7.39 -4.64
C GLY A 125 10.23 -6.68 -5.59
N LEU A 126 9.16 -6.08 -5.05
CA LEU A 126 8.22 -5.29 -5.83
C LEU A 126 8.89 -4.09 -6.52
N VAL A 127 9.71 -3.35 -5.78
CA VAL A 127 10.40 -2.15 -6.31
C VAL A 127 11.40 -2.49 -7.41
N MET A 128 12.06 -3.62 -7.28
CA MET A 128 13.10 -4.04 -8.24
C MET A 128 12.58 -4.84 -9.43
N ALA A 129 11.29 -5.20 -9.48
CA ALA A 129 10.76 -6.07 -10.53
C ALA A 129 10.92 -5.47 -11.94
N SER A 130 11.45 -6.27 -12.88
CA SER A 130 11.63 -5.90 -14.30
C SER A 130 10.43 -6.20 -15.19
N GLY A 131 9.48 -7.01 -14.71
CA GLY A 131 8.29 -7.41 -15.47
C GLY A 131 7.04 -7.54 -14.61
N PHE A 132 5.88 -7.52 -15.27
CA PHE A 132 4.58 -7.55 -14.60
C PHE A 132 4.35 -8.79 -13.75
N VAL A 133 4.82 -9.98 -14.16
CA VAL A 133 4.63 -11.22 -13.41
C VAL A 133 5.41 -11.18 -12.12
N THR A 134 6.69 -10.82 -12.16
CA THR A 134 7.54 -10.66 -10.97
C THR A 134 6.97 -9.59 -10.03
N LEU A 135 6.53 -8.45 -10.59
CA LEU A 135 5.90 -7.36 -9.86
C LEU A 135 4.63 -7.85 -9.15
N PHE A 136 3.78 -8.64 -9.85
CA PHE A 136 2.53 -9.17 -9.28
C PHE A 136 2.79 -10.18 -8.16
N ILE A 137 3.80 -11.06 -8.29
CA ILE A 137 4.18 -12.00 -7.24
C ILE A 137 4.52 -11.24 -5.95
N PHE A 138 5.39 -10.23 -6.03
CA PHE A 138 5.76 -9.44 -4.87
C PHE A 138 4.63 -8.53 -4.38
N TRP A 139 3.76 -8.07 -5.27
CA TRP A 139 2.53 -7.34 -4.95
C TRP A 139 1.61 -8.15 -4.04
N GLU A 140 1.42 -9.43 -4.37
CA GLU A 140 0.65 -10.37 -3.57
C GLU A 140 1.31 -10.68 -2.23
N LEU A 141 2.64 -10.81 -2.21
CA LEU A 141 3.40 -11.04 -0.98
C LEU A 141 3.35 -9.83 -0.04
N VAL A 142 3.34 -8.59 -0.56
CA VAL A 142 3.08 -7.38 0.24
C VAL A 142 1.68 -7.44 0.86
N GLY A 143 0.67 -7.88 0.10
CA GLY A 143 -0.69 -8.08 0.61
C GLY A 143 -0.75 -9.14 1.72
N PHE A 144 -0.10 -10.27 1.52
CA PHE A 144 -0.06 -11.36 2.50
C PHE A 144 0.69 -10.97 3.78
N SER A 145 1.86 -10.36 3.66
CA SER A 145 2.66 -9.94 4.81
C SER A 145 1.96 -8.84 5.63
N SER A 146 1.26 -7.91 4.96
CA SER A 146 0.43 -6.92 5.64
C SER A 146 -0.75 -7.55 6.38
N TYR A 147 -1.42 -8.55 5.80
CA TYR A 147 -2.47 -9.31 6.46
C TYR A 147 -1.98 -9.93 7.78
N MET A 148 -0.79 -10.56 7.77
CA MET A 148 -0.19 -11.15 8.97
C MET A 148 0.14 -10.10 10.05
N LEU A 149 0.60 -8.92 9.63
CA LEU A 149 1.01 -7.85 10.54
C LEU A 149 -0.19 -7.06 11.09
N ILE A 150 -1.24 -6.81 10.30
CA ILE A 150 -2.49 -6.19 10.76
C ILE A 150 -3.19 -7.09 11.75
N GLY A 151 -3.24 -8.40 11.47
CA GLY A 151 -3.81 -9.43 12.33
C GLY A 151 -2.87 -9.91 13.43
N PHE A 152 -1.85 -9.14 13.81
CA PHE A 152 -0.87 -9.58 14.82
C PHE A 152 -1.52 -9.97 16.15
N TYR A 153 -2.47 -9.21 16.64
CA TYR A 153 -3.24 -9.49 17.85
C TYR A 153 -4.48 -10.36 17.55
N LEU A 154 -4.26 -11.62 17.11
CA LEU A 154 -5.34 -12.54 16.68
C LEU A 154 -6.38 -12.81 17.75
N ASP A 155 -6.04 -12.70 19.03
CA ASP A 155 -6.95 -12.86 20.16
C ASP A 155 -8.00 -11.74 20.24
N LYS A 156 -7.77 -10.63 19.53
CA LYS A 156 -8.74 -9.55 19.40
C LYS A 156 -9.62 -9.76 18.17
N PRO A 157 -10.94 -10.00 18.34
CA PRO A 157 -11.85 -10.18 17.19
C PRO A 157 -11.81 -9.01 16.19
N SER A 158 -11.59 -7.78 16.67
CA SER A 158 -11.45 -6.58 15.83
C SER A 158 -10.22 -6.66 14.91
N ALA A 159 -9.07 -7.12 15.42
CA ALA A 159 -7.85 -7.27 14.63
C ALA A 159 -7.98 -8.38 13.57
N ALA A 160 -8.62 -9.52 13.93
CA ALA A 160 -8.91 -10.60 12.99
C ALA A 160 -9.89 -10.15 11.89
N ALA A 161 -10.91 -9.36 12.23
CA ALA A 161 -11.85 -8.78 11.24
C ALA A 161 -11.15 -7.75 10.34
N ALA A 162 -10.33 -6.88 10.91
CA ALA A 162 -9.59 -5.85 10.19
C ALA A 162 -8.59 -6.43 9.19
N SER A 163 -7.83 -7.46 9.59
CA SER A 163 -6.87 -8.13 8.68
C SER A 163 -7.58 -8.83 7.54
N LYS A 164 -8.70 -9.53 7.81
CA LYS A 164 -9.53 -10.15 6.78
C LYS A 164 -10.10 -9.11 5.82
N LYS A 165 -10.65 -8.00 6.32
CA LYS A 165 -11.18 -6.91 5.51
C LYS A 165 -10.09 -6.32 4.63
N ALA A 166 -8.91 -6.02 5.20
CA ALA A 166 -7.77 -5.51 4.44
C ALA A 166 -7.37 -6.45 3.32
N PHE A 167 -7.26 -7.75 3.59
CA PHE A 167 -6.89 -8.74 2.58
C PHE A 167 -7.92 -8.84 1.45
N ILE A 168 -9.21 -8.99 1.79
CA ILE A 168 -10.28 -9.18 0.80
C ILE A 168 -10.47 -7.93 -0.08
N VAL A 169 -10.51 -6.74 0.53
CA VAL A 169 -10.69 -5.48 -0.22
C VAL A 169 -9.53 -5.24 -1.19
N ASN A 170 -8.29 -5.48 -0.75
CA ASN A 170 -7.13 -5.40 -1.65
C ASN A 170 -7.23 -6.42 -2.78
N ARG A 171 -7.68 -7.66 -2.49
CA ARG A 171 -7.82 -8.72 -3.51
C ARG A 171 -8.79 -8.33 -4.63
N VAL A 172 -9.81 -7.53 -4.35
CA VAL A 172 -10.70 -7.00 -5.40
C VAL A 172 -9.92 -6.13 -6.39
N GLY A 173 -9.06 -5.25 -5.89
CA GLY A 173 -8.16 -4.44 -6.74
C GLY A 173 -7.13 -5.29 -7.49
N ASP A 174 -6.54 -6.27 -6.80
CA ASP A 174 -5.53 -7.18 -7.35
C ASP A 174 -6.10 -8.05 -8.47
N PHE A 175 -7.39 -8.41 -8.42
CA PHE A 175 -8.06 -9.15 -9.49
C PHE A 175 -8.18 -8.31 -10.77
N GLY A 176 -8.56 -7.04 -10.65
CA GLY A 176 -8.53 -6.11 -11.80
C GLY A 176 -7.12 -5.96 -12.37
N PHE A 177 -6.12 -5.81 -11.51
CA PHE A 177 -4.71 -5.73 -11.89
C PHE A 177 -4.24 -6.98 -12.66
N LEU A 178 -4.58 -8.18 -12.18
CA LEU A 178 -4.26 -9.43 -12.86
C LEU A 178 -4.87 -9.52 -14.26
N ILE A 179 -6.15 -9.13 -14.40
CA ILE A 179 -6.80 -9.08 -15.74
C ILE A 179 -6.04 -8.11 -16.66
N GLY A 180 -5.64 -6.94 -16.13
CA GLY A 180 -4.83 -5.98 -16.87
C GLY A 180 -3.52 -6.58 -17.37
N ILE A 181 -2.81 -7.33 -16.53
CA ILE A 181 -1.55 -8.03 -16.88
C ILE A 181 -1.80 -9.07 -18.00
N VAL A 182 -2.88 -9.87 -17.90
CA VAL A 182 -3.23 -10.84 -18.92
C VAL A 182 -3.54 -10.14 -20.25
N MET A 183 -4.25 -9.01 -20.20
CA MET A 183 -4.54 -8.21 -21.40
C MET A 183 -3.27 -7.60 -22.01
N VAL A 184 -2.32 -7.14 -21.19
CA VAL A 184 -1.00 -6.68 -21.68
C VAL A 184 -0.33 -7.77 -22.51
N PHE A 185 -0.22 -8.98 -21.97
CA PHE A 185 0.40 -10.10 -22.68
C PHE A 185 -0.36 -10.46 -23.95
N SER A 186 -1.68 -10.51 -23.88
CA SER A 186 -2.54 -10.85 -25.02
C SER A 186 -2.40 -9.86 -26.20
N HIS A 187 -2.11 -8.57 -25.92
CA HIS A 187 -1.99 -7.54 -26.96
C HIS A 187 -0.54 -7.34 -27.43
N PHE A 188 0.43 -7.45 -26.54
CA PHE A 188 1.83 -7.09 -26.81
C PHE A 188 2.81 -8.26 -26.79
N GLY A 189 2.38 -9.45 -26.33
CA GLY A 189 3.20 -10.67 -26.32
C GLY A 189 4.36 -10.67 -25.31
N THR A 190 4.43 -9.70 -24.40
CA THR A 190 5.52 -9.58 -23.42
C THR A 190 5.01 -9.07 -22.07
N PHE A 191 5.70 -9.46 -20.99
CA PHE A 191 5.52 -8.94 -19.65
C PHE A 191 6.62 -7.96 -19.23
N SER A 192 7.70 -7.82 -20.01
CA SER A 192 8.83 -6.97 -19.69
C SER A 192 8.45 -5.49 -19.77
N LEU A 193 8.74 -4.74 -18.69
CA LEU A 193 8.42 -3.32 -18.59
C LEU A 193 9.23 -2.48 -19.57
N SER A 194 10.50 -2.81 -19.78
CA SER A 194 11.39 -2.12 -20.72
C SER A 194 10.97 -2.36 -22.17
N SER A 195 10.63 -3.60 -22.52
CA SER A 195 10.15 -3.94 -23.86
C SER A 195 8.85 -3.22 -24.19
N LEU A 196 7.89 -3.20 -23.23
CA LEU A 196 6.64 -2.47 -23.37
C LEU A 196 6.86 -0.97 -23.51
N SER A 197 7.71 -0.39 -22.68
CA SER A 197 8.08 1.03 -22.79
C SER A 197 8.64 1.35 -24.18
N GLY A 198 9.50 0.48 -24.73
CA GLY A 198 10.01 0.61 -26.09
C GLY A 198 8.92 0.60 -27.18
N ILE A 199 7.92 -0.29 -27.06
CA ILE A 199 6.78 -0.37 -27.97
C ILE A 199 5.99 0.95 -27.99
N PHE A 200 5.64 1.48 -26.81
CA PHE A 200 4.86 2.71 -26.71
C PHE A 200 5.62 3.98 -27.11
N HIS A 201 6.95 4.01 -26.94
CA HIS A 201 7.78 5.08 -27.48
C HIS A 201 7.92 5.03 -28.99
N GLY A 202 7.83 3.81 -29.58
CA GLY A 202 7.88 3.61 -31.03
C GLY A 202 6.58 3.93 -31.77
N ASP A 203 5.42 3.76 -31.11
CA ASP A 203 4.10 3.98 -31.70
C ASP A 203 3.14 4.67 -30.70
N ALA A 204 3.09 5.98 -30.76
CA ALA A 204 2.22 6.79 -29.90
C ALA A 204 0.72 6.62 -30.20
N THR A 205 0.33 6.08 -31.38
CA THR A 205 -1.07 5.86 -31.74
C THR A 205 -1.74 4.79 -30.87
N LEU A 206 -0.95 3.93 -30.24
CA LEU A 206 -1.44 2.95 -29.27
C LEU A 206 -2.18 3.60 -28.09
N LEU A 207 -1.79 4.82 -27.70
CA LEU A 207 -2.41 5.56 -26.61
C LEU A 207 -3.81 6.13 -26.95
N GLU A 208 -4.25 6.02 -28.20
CA GLU A 208 -5.61 6.36 -28.63
C GLU A 208 -6.56 5.15 -28.60
N SER A 209 -6.03 3.95 -28.31
CA SER A 209 -6.78 2.70 -28.36
C SER A 209 -7.66 2.50 -27.12
N ALA A 210 -8.94 2.16 -27.33
CA ALA A 210 -9.86 1.81 -26.25
C ALA A 210 -9.41 0.57 -25.45
N SER A 211 -8.72 -0.40 -26.09
CA SER A 211 -8.18 -1.57 -25.40
C SER A 211 -7.03 -1.19 -24.45
N VAL A 212 -6.18 -0.24 -24.86
CA VAL A 212 -5.11 0.27 -24.01
C VAL A 212 -5.69 1.09 -22.84
N THR A 213 -6.75 1.86 -23.06
CA THR A 213 -7.50 2.53 -21.97
C THR A 213 -8.02 1.51 -20.96
N ALA A 214 -8.62 0.41 -21.41
CA ALA A 214 -9.09 -0.66 -20.53
C ALA A 214 -7.92 -1.30 -19.75
N ILE A 215 -6.79 -1.58 -20.40
CA ILE A 215 -5.58 -2.08 -19.76
C ILE A 215 -5.12 -1.10 -18.66
N GLY A 216 -4.98 0.19 -18.97
CA GLY A 216 -4.55 1.22 -18.02
C GLY A 216 -5.47 1.29 -16.79
N LEU A 217 -6.79 1.26 -16.98
CA LEU A 217 -7.77 1.27 -15.89
C LEU A 217 -7.74 -0.01 -15.05
N LEU A 218 -7.52 -1.16 -15.66
CA LEU A 218 -7.38 -2.43 -14.96
C LEU A 218 -6.09 -2.50 -14.14
N LEU A 219 -4.97 -1.98 -14.66
CA LEU A 219 -3.74 -1.82 -13.89
C LEU A 219 -3.96 -0.84 -12.72
N PHE A 220 -4.70 0.24 -12.95
CA PHE A 220 -5.07 1.20 -11.90
C PHE A 220 -5.92 0.56 -10.78
N CYS A 221 -6.71 -0.49 -11.03
CA CYS A 221 -7.43 -1.21 -9.97
C CYS A 221 -6.48 -1.70 -8.86
N GLY A 222 -5.27 -2.16 -9.20
CA GLY A 222 -4.26 -2.51 -8.21
C GLY A 222 -3.89 -1.33 -7.32
N THR A 223 -3.68 -0.15 -7.91
CA THR A 223 -3.43 1.09 -7.15
C THR A 223 -4.62 1.46 -6.26
N VAL A 224 -5.85 1.36 -6.77
CA VAL A 224 -7.08 1.64 -6.00
C VAL A 224 -7.13 0.77 -4.75
N GLY A 225 -6.77 -0.51 -4.85
CA GLY A 225 -6.67 -1.43 -3.71
C GLY A 225 -5.58 -1.02 -2.73
N LYS A 226 -4.31 -1.08 -3.13
CA LYS A 226 -3.16 -0.89 -2.23
C LYS A 226 -3.03 0.53 -1.69
N SER A 227 -3.28 1.55 -2.50
CA SER A 227 -3.22 2.95 -2.07
C SER A 227 -4.54 3.46 -1.46
N GLY A 228 -5.51 2.56 -1.21
CA GLY A 228 -6.76 2.92 -0.53
C GLY A 228 -7.51 4.05 -1.21
N GLN A 229 -7.61 4.02 -2.54
CA GLN A 229 -8.41 4.99 -3.27
C GLN A 229 -9.89 4.61 -3.24
N LEU A 230 -10.77 5.57 -3.45
CA LEU A 230 -12.20 5.32 -3.57
C LEU A 230 -12.47 4.36 -4.76
N PRO A 231 -13.36 3.37 -4.56
CA PRO A 231 -14.15 3.06 -3.36
C PRO A 231 -13.43 2.12 -2.37
N LEU A 232 -12.25 1.56 -2.67
CA LEU A 232 -11.57 0.52 -1.89
C LEU A 232 -10.76 1.05 -0.68
N HIS A 233 -11.03 2.25 -0.20
CA HIS A 233 -10.28 2.90 0.90
C HIS A 233 -10.61 2.37 2.31
N VAL A 234 -11.72 1.64 2.47
CA VAL A 234 -12.33 1.30 3.78
C VAL A 234 -11.49 0.39 4.67
N TRP A 235 -10.51 -0.32 4.10
CA TRP A 235 -9.63 -1.22 4.86
C TRP A 235 -8.53 -0.48 5.63
N LEU A 236 -8.09 0.68 5.11
CA LEU A 236 -6.89 1.36 5.60
C LEU A 236 -7.04 1.88 7.04
N PRO A 237 -8.15 2.53 7.43
CA PRO A 237 -8.36 2.95 8.83
C PRO A 237 -8.56 1.78 9.80
N ASP A 238 -9.08 0.65 9.32
CA ASP A 238 -9.27 -0.54 10.16
C ASP A 238 -7.94 -1.29 10.37
N ALA A 239 -6.97 -1.15 9.45
CA ALA A 239 -5.61 -1.66 9.62
C ALA A 239 -4.88 -1.09 10.86
N MET A 240 -5.44 -0.06 11.51
CA MET A 240 -4.94 0.51 12.77
C MET A 240 -5.05 -0.44 13.98
N GLU A 241 -5.72 -1.57 13.86
CA GLU A 241 -5.75 -2.62 14.88
C GLU A 241 -4.38 -3.32 15.09
N GLY A 242 -3.51 -3.27 14.09
CA GLY A 242 -2.13 -3.76 14.20
C GLY A 242 -1.24 -2.90 15.08
N PRO A 243 -0.04 -3.40 15.48
CA PRO A 243 0.94 -2.63 16.24
C PRO A 243 1.34 -1.34 15.51
N THR A 244 1.56 -0.25 16.24
CA THR A 244 1.82 1.08 15.64
C THR A 244 3.04 1.12 14.70
N PRO A 245 4.17 0.42 14.96
CA PRO A 245 5.27 0.39 14.00
C PRO A 245 4.89 -0.22 12.64
N VAL A 246 3.95 -1.20 12.63
CA VAL A 246 3.40 -1.75 11.38
C VAL A 246 2.61 -0.68 10.65
N SER A 247 1.77 0.09 11.38
CA SER A 247 1.04 1.21 10.79
C SER A 247 2.00 2.23 10.18
N ALA A 248 3.10 2.57 10.86
CA ALA A 248 4.12 3.46 10.32
C ALA A 248 4.71 2.94 9.00
N LEU A 249 5.05 1.65 8.95
CA LEU A 249 5.65 1.03 7.76
C LEU A 249 4.66 0.96 6.58
N ILE A 250 3.44 0.46 6.82
CA ILE A 250 2.38 0.33 5.80
C ILE A 250 2.04 1.69 5.18
N HIS A 251 1.88 2.73 6.02
CA HIS A 251 1.34 4.03 5.61
C HIS A 251 2.37 5.02 5.10
N ALA A 252 3.66 4.81 5.39
CA ALA A 252 4.69 5.78 5.02
C ALA A 252 5.43 5.40 3.73
N ALA A 253 6.02 4.21 3.69
CA ALA A 253 7.06 3.89 2.72
C ALA A 253 6.82 2.62 1.90
N THR A 254 5.75 1.87 2.18
CA THR A 254 5.63 0.52 1.61
C THR A 254 4.29 0.26 0.94
N MET A 255 3.38 -0.50 1.54
CA MET A 255 2.18 -1.03 0.88
C MET A 255 1.36 0.03 0.14
N VAL A 256 1.07 1.15 0.81
CA VAL A 256 0.26 2.22 0.18
C VAL A 256 1.05 3.01 -0.87
N ALA A 257 2.37 3.11 -0.70
CA ALA A 257 3.27 3.72 -1.67
C ALA A 257 3.44 2.86 -2.93
N ALA A 258 3.30 1.52 -2.80
CA ALA A 258 3.40 0.59 -3.93
C ALA A 258 2.39 0.89 -5.05
N GLY A 259 1.17 1.34 -4.72
CA GLY A 259 0.19 1.69 -5.75
C GLY A 259 0.57 2.95 -6.54
N VAL A 260 1.08 3.99 -5.87
CA VAL A 260 1.61 5.19 -6.55
C VAL A 260 2.84 4.83 -7.38
N PHE A 261 3.74 4.01 -6.84
CA PHE A 261 4.90 3.50 -7.55
C PHE A 261 4.50 2.69 -8.81
N LEU A 262 3.47 1.85 -8.72
CA LEU A 262 2.92 1.11 -9.87
C LEU A 262 2.48 2.07 -10.98
N LEU A 263 1.70 3.12 -10.65
CA LEU A 263 1.30 4.12 -11.63
C LEU A 263 2.51 4.79 -12.29
N CYS A 264 3.48 5.22 -11.48
CA CYS A 264 4.69 5.85 -11.99
C CYS A 264 5.51 4.89 -12.88
N ARG A 265 5.56 3.60 -12.52
CA ARG A 265 6.26 2.55 -13.27
C ARG A 265 5.58 2.20 -14.59
N THR A 266 4.26 2.33 -14.67
CA THR A 266 3.45 1.96 -15.84
C THR A 266 2.84 3.15 -16.58
N GLY A 267 3.34 4.36 -16.29
CA GLY A 267 2.79 5.61 -16.84
C GLY A 267 2.77 5.68 -18.38
N PHE A 268 3.68 4.99 -19.05
CA PHE A 268 3.75 4.91 -20.50
C PHE A 268 2.56 4.16 -21.13
N LEU A 269 1.80 3.37 -20.35
CA LEU A 269 0.60 2.66 -20.79
C LEU A 269 -0.71 3.45 -20.60
N MET A 270 -0.65 4.69 -20.06
CA MET A 270 -1.84 5.42 -19.67
C MET A 270 -2.33 6.34 -20.78
N THR A 271 -3.53 6.08 -21.27
CA THR A 271 -4.24 6.94 -22.24
C THR A 271 -4.78 8.20 -21.56
N ALA A 272 -5.14 9.22 -22.35
CA ALA A 272 -5.74 10.45 -21.83
C ALA A 272 -7.03 10.19 -21.02
N ASP A 273 -7.89 9.29 -21.50
CA ASP A 273 -9.13 8.92 -20.80
C ASP A 273 -8.84 8.23 -19.47
N ALA A 274 -7.88 7.30 -19.43
CA ALA A 274 -7.46 6.64 -18.19
C ALA A 274 -6.88 7.66 -17.19
N LEU A 275 -6.03 8.58 -17.64
CA LEU A 275 -5.46 9.64 -16.81
C LEU A 275 -6.52 10.57 -16.21
N GLN A 276 -7.59 10.86 -16.98
CA GLN A 276 -8.70 11.67 -16.49
C GLN A 276 -9.47 10.96 -15.36
N VAL A 277 -9.75 9.66 -15.51
CA VAL A 277 -10.38 8.83 -14.46
C VAL A 277 -9.49 8.78 -13.22
N ILE A 278 -8.18 8.52 -13.39
CA ILE A 278 -7.19 8.47 -12.31
C ILE A 278 -7.17 9.79 -11.54
N THR A 279 -7.16 10.93 -12.26
CA THR A 279 -7.19 12.26 -11.67
C THR A 279 -8.39 12.44 -10.74
N TRP A 280 -9.60 12.17 -11.23
CA TRP A 280 -10.81 12.43 -10.46
C TRP A 280 -11.01 11.45 -9.30
N VAL A 281 -10.59 10.20 -9.45
CA VAL A 281 -10.55 9.25 -8.32
C VAL A 281 -9.60 9.75 -7.24
N GLY A 282 -8.41 10.24 -7.60
CA GLY A 282 -7.46 10.83 -6.65
C GLY A 282 -8.03 12.05 -5.93
N VAL A 283 -8.61 13.02 -6.68
CA VAL A 283 -9.23 14.23 -6.11
C VAL A 283 -10.38 13.88 -5.16
N ALA A 284 -11.29 13.00 -5.57
CA ALA A 284 -12.41 12.58 -4.74
C ALA A 284 -11.92 11.88 -3.46
N THR A 285 -10.91 11.01 -3.58
CA THR A 285 -10.29 10.34 -2.43
C THR A 285 -9.67 11.33 -1.45
N ALA A 286 -8.93 12.34 -1.96
CA ALA A 286 -8.31 13.36 -1.13
C ALA A 286 -9.33 14.11 -0.28
N LEU A 287 -10.47 14.50 -0.87
CA LEU A 287 -11.54 15.22 -0.19
C LEU A 287 -12.31 14.37 0.81
N VAL A 288 -12.80 13.20 0.39
CA VAL A 288 -13.60 12.31 1.26
C VAL A 288 -12.81 11.90 2.49
N ALA A 289 -11.54 11.54 2.31
CA ALA A 289 -10.68 11.18 3.43
C ALA A 289 -10.37 12.38 4.33
N GLY A 290 -10.12 13.57 3.75
CA GLY A 290 -9.89 14.81 4.50
C GLY A 290 -11.08 15.19 5.38
N PHE A 291 -12.29 15.14 4.84
CA PHE A 291 -13.52 15.38 5.60
C PHE A 291 -13.73 14.33 6.70
N THR A 292 -13.49 13.05 6.41
CA THR A 292 -13.66 11.98 7.40
C THR A 292 -12.66 12.13 8.57
N ALA A 293 -11.42 12.56 8.30
CA ALA A 293 -10.39 12.76 9.32
C ALA A 293 -10.82 13.79 10.41
N ILE A 294 -11.63 14.79 10.05
CA ILE A 294 -12.10 15.84 10.96
C ILE A 294 -12.89 15.26 12.15
N ALA A 295 -13.69 14.24 11.91
CA ALA A 295 -14.61 13.69 12.92
C ALA A 295 -14.05 12.47 13.68
N GLN A 296 -12.82 12.03 13.36
CA GLN A 296 -12.20 10.92 14.08
C GLN A 296 -11.66 11.35 15.44
N ARG A 297 -11.69 10.42 16.42
CA ARG A 297 -11.18 10.65 17.78
C ARG A 297 -9.88 9.87 18.04
N ASP A 298 -9.70 8.74 17.37
CA ASP A 298 -8.52 7.88 17.48
C ASP A 298 -7.34 8.51 16.71
N ILE A 299 -6.21 8.71 17.42
CA ILE A 299 -4.99 9.33 16.86
C ILE A 299 -4.49 8.58 15.61
N LYS A 300 -4.51 7.24 15.62
CA LYS A 300 -4.08 6.41 14.49
C LYS A 300 -5.06 6.51 13.31
N LYS A 301 -6.37 6.54 13.57
CA LYS A 301 -7.38 6.67 12.51
C LYS A 301 -7.36 8.04 11.85
N ILE A 302 -7.11 9.13 12.60
CA ILE A 302 -6.89 10.46 12.01
C ILE A 302 -5.70 10.42 11.05
N LEU A 303 -4.58 9.82 11.47
CA LEU A 303 -3.37 9.69 10.64
C LEU A 303 -3.59 8.77 9.42
N ALA A 304 -4.41 7.71 9.56
CA ALA A 304 -4.77 6.82 8.47
C ALA A 304 -5.60 7.55 7.39
N TYR A 305 -6.66 8.26 7.75
CA TYR A 305 -7.42 9.08 6.81
C TYR A 305 -6.59 10.20 6.19
N SER A 306 -5.70 10.79 6.98
CA SER A 306 -4.70 11.72 6.44
C SER A 306 -3.78 11.07 5.40
N THR A 307 -3.43 9.79 5.56
CA THR A 307 -2.65 9.05 4.55
C THR A 307 -3.47 8.83 3.28
N VAL A 308 -4.72 8.34 3.40
CA VAL A 308 -5.64 8.17 2.26
C VAL A 308 -5.76 9.49 1.47
N SER A 309 -5.93 10.62 2.19
CA SER A 309 -6.01 11.94 1.57
C SER A 309 -4.73 12.31 0.79
N GLN A 310 -3.54 12.12 1.37
CA GLN A 310 -2.28 12.44 0.69
C GLN A 310 -2.00 11.52 -0.51
N LEU A 311 -2.37 10.24 -0.42
CA LEU A 311 -2.31 9.32 -1.56
C LEU A 311 -3.25 9.75 -2.69
N GLY A 312 -4.43 10.29 -2.34
CA GLY A 312 -5.33 10.93 -3.31
C GLY A 312 -4.65 12.08 -4.05
N TYR A 313 -3.89 12.94 -3.35
CA TYR A 313 -3.08 13.98 -3.98
C TYR A 313 -2.04 13.43 -4.96
N MET A 314 -1.32 12.36 -4.59
CA MET A 314 -0.29 11.75 -5.45
C MET A 314 -0.91 11.13 -6.70
N VAL A 315 -2.04 10.43 -6.55
CA VAL A 315 -2.78 9.81 -7.66
C VAL A 315 -3.32 10.90 -8.61
N ALA A 316 -3.90 11.98 -8.06
CA ALA A 316 -4.34 13.13 -8.85
C ALA A 316 -3.18 13.81 -9.58
N ALA A 317 -2.04 14.01 -8.90
CA ALA A 317 -0.84 14.61 -9.50
C ALA A 317 -0.31 13.78 -10.68
N PHE A 318 -0.26 12.45 -10.52
CA PHE A 318 0.12 11.54 -11.59
C PHE A 318 -0.79 11.71 -12.81
N GLY A 319 -2.12 11.70 -12.62
CA GLY A 319 -3.08 11.86 -13.69
C GLY A 319 -2.94 13.22 -14.40
N LEU A 320 -2.90 14.31 -13.64
CA LEU A 320 -2.78 15.67 -14.16
C LEU A 320 -1.48 15.91 -14.94
N GLY A 321 -0.35 15.55 -14.36
CA GLY A 321 0.95 15.84 -14.95
C GLY A 321 1.33 14.94 -16.13
N SER A 322 0.76 13.74 -16.23
CA SER A 322 0.98 12.87 -17.37
C SER A 322 0.19 13.29 -18.60
N LEU A 323 -0.94 13.99 -18.43
CA LEU A 323 -1.68 14.64 -19.54
C LEU A 323 -0.83 15.70 -20.25
N VAL A 324 0.04 16.42 -19.55
CA VAL A 324 0.96 17.40 -20.15
C VAL A 324 2.00 16.72 -21.05
N GLY A 325 2.51 15.57 -20.64
CA GLY A 325 3.51 14.81 -21.39
C GLY A 325 3.00 14.30 -22.74
N LEU A 326 1.70 14.04 -22.88
CA LEU A 326 1.08 13.64 -24.14
C LEU A 326 0.94 14.80 -25.14
N SER A 327 0.89 16.05 -24.66
CA SER A 327 0.68 17.25 -25.50
C SER A 327 1.98 18.01 -25.86
N GLY A 328 3.10 17.74 -25.20
CA GLY A 328 4.36 18.43 -25.38
C GLY A 328 5.52 17.49 -25.63
N GLY A 329 5.84 17.23 -26.90
CA GLY A 329 7.03 16.49 -27.27
C GLY A 329 8.30 17.21 -26.81
N VAL A 330 8.96 16.72 -25.76
CA VAL A 330 10.32 17.13 -25.39
C VAL A 330 11.26 15.95 -25.62
N SER A 331 11.99 16.05 -26.73
CA SER A 331 13.14 15.21 -27.01
C SER A 331 14.32 15.68 -26.16
N HIS A 332 14.94 14.77 -25.42
CA HIS A 332 16.40 14.64 -25.26
C HIS A 332 16.72 13.41 -24.37
N GLY A 333 17.36 12.44 -24.91
CA GLY A 333 18.33 11.43 -24.45
C GLY A 333 18.29 10.77 -23.05
N HIS A 334 17.41 11.17 -22.15
CA HIS A 334 17.15 10.50 -20.88
C HIS A 334 15.63 10.28 -20.76
N ALA A 335 15.21 9.16 -20.20
CA ALA A 335 13.80 8.86 -20.01
C ALA A 335 13.10 10.08 -19.39
N VAL A 336 12.24 10.75 -20.18
CA VAL A 336 11.55 11.96 -19.72
C VAL A 336 10.62 11.55 -18.60
N VAL A 337 10.99 11.90 -17.37
CA VAL A 337 10.11 11.74 -16.22
C VAL A 337 8.94 12.70 -16.44
N SER A 338 7.73 12.18 -16.69
CA SER A 338 6.56 13.04 -16.85
C SER A 338 6.37 13.89 -15.60
N GLY A 339 5.89 15.14 -15.75
CA GLY A 339 5.63 16.02 -14.60
C GLY A 339 4.77 15.36 -13.53
N GLY A 340 3.83 14.47 -13.94
CA GLY A 340 3.01 13.69 -13.02
C GLY A 340 3.78 12.69 -12.19
N VAL A 341 4.71 11.96 -12.80
CA VAL A 341 5.61 11.03 -12.08
C VAL A 341 6.51 11.82 -11.12
N ALA A 342 7.10 12.92 -11.57
CA ALA A 342 7.98 13.74 -10.75
C ALA A 342 7.25 14.30 -9.51
N ALA A 343 6.10 14.94 -9.67
CA ALA A 343 5.35 15.50 -8.55
C ALA A 343 4.81 14.42 -7.59
N ALA A 344 4.30 13.30 -8.12
CA ALA A 344 3.81 12.19 -7.31
C ALA A 344 4.94 11.56 -6.48
N MET A 345 6.09 11.26 -7.06
CA MET A 345 7.22 10.64 -6.38
C MET A 345 7.95 11.61 -5.44
N PHE A 346 8.03 12.89 -5.79
CA PHE A 346 8.56 13.91 -4.89
C PHE A 346 7.71 14.00 -3.62
N HIS A 347 6.37 14.09 -3.78
CA HIS A 347 5.49 14.10 -2.61
C HIS A 347 5.49 12.77 -1.86
N LEU A 348 5.59 11.63 -2.53
CA LEU A 348 5.72 10.31 -1.89
C LEU A 348 6.97 10.23 -1.02
N THR A 349 8.09 10.73 -1.49
CA THR A 349 9.36 10.71 -0.75
C THR A 349 9.30 11.56 0.52
N THR A 350 8.81 12.80 0.41
CA THR A 350 8.62 13.68 1.58
C THR A 350 7.57 13.11 2.54
N HIS A 351 6.47 12.56 1.99
CA HIS A 351 5.41 11.89 2.74
C HIS A 351 5.94 10.72 3.57
N ALA A 352 6.85 9.92 3.02
CA ALA A 352 7.41 8.78 3.73
C ALA A 352 8.10 9.21 5.04
N PHE A 353 8.85 10.32 5.04
CA PHE A 353 9.51 10.83 6.24
C PHE A 353 8.51 11.33 7.29
N PHE A 354 7.65 12.28 6.93
CA PHE A 354 6.76 12.88 7.93
C PHE A 354 5.65 11.93 8.36
N LYS A 355 5.20 10.96 7.53
CA LYS A 355 4.20 9.97 7.94
C LYS A 355 4.77 8.91 8.86
N ALA A 356 5.96 8.38 8.55
CA ALA A 356 6.64 7.49 9.48
C ALA A 356 6.81 8.15 10.84
N LEU A 357 7.25 9.41 10.86
CA LEU A 357 7.43 10.18 12.09
C LEU A 357 6.12 10.37 12.86
N LEU A 358 5.03 10.75 12.19
CA LEU A 358 3.72 10.94 12.84
C LEU A 358 3.19 9.64 13.44
N PHE A 359 3.31 8.52 12.71
CA PHE A 359 2.88 7.22 13.25
C PHE A 359 3.78 6.72 14.38
N LEU A 360 5.10 6.80 14.24
CA LEU A 360 6.01 6.41 15.32
C LEU A 360 5.87 7.34 16.54
N GLY A 361 5.69 8.65 16.32
CA GLY A 361 5.40 9.61 17.38
C GLY A 361 4.07 9.32 18.09
N SER A 362 3.00 8.96 17.32
CA SER A 362 1.75 8.49 17.93
C SER A 362 1.95 7.19 18.71
N GLY A 363 2.80 6.28 18.20
CA GLY A 363 3.20 5.07 18.93
C GLY A 363 3.89 5.39 20.26
N SER A 364 4.79 6.36 20.26
CA SER A 364 5.43 6.86 21.50
C SER A 364 4.41 7.38 22.50
N VAL A 365 3.43 8.16 22.04
CA VAL A 365 2.34 8.69 22.88
C VAL A 365 1.46 7.56 23.43
N ILE A 366 1.00 6.66 22.57
CA ILE A 366 0.15 5.52 22.94
C ILE A 366 0.85 4.62 23.97
N HIS A 367 2.16 4.34 23.75
CA HIS A 367 2.97 3.54 24.69
C HIS A 367 3.09 4.23 26.06
N ALA A 368 3.35 5.55 26.10
CA ALA A 368 3.46 6.31 27.33
C ALA A 368 2.11 6.51 28.06
N CYS A 369 0.98 6.48 27.33
CA CYS A 369 -0.37 6.61 27.86
C CYS A 369 -1.07 5.24 28.06
N HIS A 370 -0.34 4.15 28.28
CA HIS A 370 -0.89 2.82 28.57
C HIS A 370 -1.93 2.35 27.52
N HIS A 371 -1.61 2.50 26.22
CA HIS A 371 -2.41 2.11 25.08
C HIS A 371 -3.69 2.92 24.82
N GLU A 372 -3.85 4.10 25.48
CA GLU A 372 -4.95 5.02 25.14
C GLU A 372 -4.75 5.60 23.72
N GLN A 373 -5.83 5.64 22.91
CA GLN A 373 -5.82 6.12 21.54
C GLN A 373 -6.76 7.31 21.30
N ASP A 374 -7.72 7.58 22.20
CA ASP A 374 -8.62 8.72 22.09
C ASP A 374 -7.88 10.03 22.44
N ILE A 375 -7.78 10.94 21.46
CA ILE A 375 -7.09 12.22 21.65
C ILE A 375 -7.70 13.08 22.77
N PHE A 376 -9.01 12.94 23.05
CA PHE A 376 -9.70 13.68 24.11
C PHE A 376 -9.39 13.16 25.50
N ARG A 377 -8.79 11.95 25.62
CA ARG A 377 -8.28 11.41 26.87
C ARG A 377 -6.79 11.67 27.10
N MET A 378 -6.14 12.29 26.10
CA MET A 378 -4.74 12.74 26.17
C MET A 378 -4.68 14.15 26.80
N GLY A 379 -3.78 15.00 26.36
CA GLY A 379 -3.63 16.39 26.79
C GLY A 379 -2.39 16.60 27.66
N GLY A 380 -1.81 17.81 27.58
CA GLY A 380 -0.67 18.21 28.40
C GLY A 380 0.64 17.45 28.16
N LEU A 381 0.75 16.67 27.08
CA LEU A 381 1.89 15.81 26.81
C LEU A 381 3.17 16.57 26.39
N ALA A 382 3.04 17.81 25.91
CA ALA A 382 4.18 18.60 25.42
C ALA A 382 5.31 18.76 26.46
N LYS A 383 4.96 18.96 27.74
CA LYS A 383 5.94 19.11 28.82
C LYS A 383 6.49 17.78 29.32
N ARG A 384 5.76 16.68 29.13
CA ARG A 384 6.08 15.34 29.65
C ARG A 384 6.90 14.52 28.67
N MET A 385 6.69 14.75 27.37
CA MET A 385 7.34 14.07 26.25
C MET A 385 7.93 15.09 25.27
N PRO A 386 8.94 15.88 25.67
CA PRO A 386 9.42 17.00 24.87
C PRO A 386 10.04 16.58 23.53
N ILE A 387 10.78 15.46 23.45
CA ILE A 387 11.39 14.97 22.21
C ILE A 387 10.28 14.52 21.26
N THR A 388 9.35 13.70 21.74
CA THR A 388 8.19 13.25 20.95
C THR A 388 7.34 14.43 20.51
N PHE A 389 7.10 15.42 21.35
CA PHE A 389 6.34 16.63 21.01
C PHE A 389 6.97 17.43 19.87
N TRP A 390 8.28 17.75 19.98
CA TRP A 390 8.94 18.56 18.95
C TRP A 390 9.11 17.84 17.64
N THR A 391 9.46 16.55 17.66
CA THR A 391 9.58 15.74 16.44
C THR A 391 8.22 15.56 15.76
N PHE A 392 7.16 15.30 16.52
CA PHE A 392 5.79 15.25 16.00
C PHE A 392 5.35 16.60 15.41
N THR A 393 5.72 17.71 16.06
CA THR A 393 5.42 19.06 15.56
C THR A 393 6.11 19.33 14.22
N VAL A 394 7.38 18.95 14.06
CA VAL A 394 8.09 19.07 12.77
C VAL A 394 7.37 18.29 11.67
N ALA A 395 6.98 17.05 11.95
CA ALA A 395 6.25 16.22 10.97
C ALA A 395 4.86 16.78 10.65
N LEU A 396 4.16 17.31 11.64
CA LEU A 396 2.87 17.97 11.47
C LEU A 396 3.02 19.21 10.55
N LEU A 397 4.00 20.08 10.84
CA LEU A 397 4.28 21.28 10.03
C LEU A 397 4.63 20.89 8.58
N ALA A 398 5.37 19.80 8.39
CA ALA A 398 5.67 19.26 7.07
C ALA A 398 4.39 18.77 6.36
N LEU A 399 3.54 18.00 7.04
CA LEU A 399 2.31 17.47 6.45
C LEU A 399 1.32 18.57 6.06
N ILE A 400 1.14 19.60 6.90
CA ILE A 400 0.22 20.71 6.57
C ILE A 400 0.79 21.65 5.51
N GLY A 401 2.09 21.51 5.16
CA GLY A 401 2.77 22.37 4.18
C GLY A 401 3.02 23.76 4.72
N THR A 402 3.72 23.86 5.87
CA THR A 402 4.08 25.17 6.43
C THR A 402 5.02 25.90 5.46
N PRO A 403 4.66 27.13 5.05
CA PRO A 403 5.36 27.85 3.98
C PRO A 403 6.87 28.01 4.23
N PHE A 404 7.67 27.79 3.19
CA PHE A 404 9.12 28.05 3.09
C PHE A 404 10.04 27.24 4.01
N ILE A 405 9.51 26.50 5.00
CA ILE A 405 10.33 25.88 6.06
C ILE A 405 10.35 24.35 5.93
N THR A 406 9.33 23.73 5.33
CA THR A 406 9.14 22.28 5.40
C THR A 406 9.08 21.60 4.04
N ALA A 407 9.52 20.35 4.02
CA ALA A 407 9.52 19.48 2.82
C ALA A 407 8.14 19.39 2.14
N GLY A 408 7.08 19.31 2.95
CA GLY A 408 5.72 19.14 2.45
C GLY A 408 5.14 20.35 1.74
N PHE A 409 5.68 21.57 1.95
CA PHE A 409 5.27 22.77 1.22
C PHE A 409 5.63 22.62 -0.27
N TYR A 410 6.90 22.43 -0.58
CA TYR A 410 7.38 22.32 -1.96
C TYR A 410 6.76 21.15 -2.72
N SER A 411 6.67 19.98 -2.11
CA SER A 411 6.11 18.81 -2.78
C SER A 411 4.59 18.91 -3.00
N LYS A 412 3.86 19.59 -2.11
CA LYS A 412 2.43 19.85 -2.30
C LYS A 412 2.18 20.95 -3.33
N ASP A 413 3.01 22.00 -3.34
CA ASP A 413 2.93 23.07 -4.33
C ASP A 413 3.19 22.55 -5.74
N ALA A 414 4.09 21.57 -5.94
CA ALA A 414 4.27 20.91 -7.22
C ALA A 414 2.96 20.26 -7.72
N ILE A 415 2.22 19.57 -6.83
CA ILE A 415 0.92 18.97 -7.16
C ILE A 415 -0.12 20.05 -7.51
N LEU A 416 -0.20 21.12 -6.71
CA LEU A 416 -1.14 22.21 -6.94
C LEU A 416 -0.80 23.00 -8.21
N ALA A 417 0.48 23.14 -8.57
CA ALA A 417 0.91 23.76 -9.80
C ALA A 417 0.41 22.98 -11.04
N LEU A 418 0.56 21.65 -11.03
CA LEU A 418 -0.02 20.80 -12.09
C LEU A 418 -1.54 20.93 -12.17
N ALA A 419 -2.21 20.95 -11.02
CA ALA A 419 -3.67 21.10 -10.98
C ALA A 419 -4.11 22.46 -11.51
N TYR A 420 -3.40 23.54 -11.18
CA TYR A 420 -3.69 24.88 -11.67
C TYR A 420 -3.57 24.99 -13.19
N GLN A 421 -2.54 24.35 -13.75
CA GLN A 421 -2.30 24.34 -15.20
C GLN A 421 -3.32 23.51 -15.99
N GLN A 422 -3.76 22.38 -15.44
CA GLN A 422 -4.52 21.39 -16.20
C GLN A 422 -6.03 21.40 -15.90
N SER A 423 -6.44 21.69 -14.68
CA SER A 423 -7.85 21.58 -14.28
C SER A 423 -8.18 22.51 -13.11
N THR A 424 -8.76 23.65 -13.42
CA THR A 424 -9.23 24.61 -12.40
C THR A 424 -10.14 23.96 -11.34
N PRO A 425 -11.12 23.10 -11.68
CA PRO A 425 -11.92 22.42 -10.66
C PRO A 425 -11.10 21.50 -9.75
N ALA A 426 -10.16 20.71 -10.30
CA ALA A 426 -9.28 19.87 -9.51
C ALA A 426 -8.39 20.69 -8.58
N PHE A 427 -7.87 21.83 -9.05
CA PHE A 427 -7.07 22.75 -8.25
C PHE A 427 -7.83 23.23 -7.00
N PHE A 428 -9.05 23.77 -7.16
CA PHE A 428 -9.82 24.24 -6.00
C PHE A 428 -10.24 23.11 -5.05
N CYS A 429 -10.53 21.92 -5.57
CA CYS A 429 -10.78 20.74 -4.75
C CYS A 429 -9.54 20.37 -3.91
N LEU A 430 -8.35 20.36 -4.49
CA LEU A 430 -7.11 20.05 -3.78
C LEU A 430 -6.74 21.18 -2.79
N VAL A 431 -6.95 22.45 -3.13
CA VAL A 431 -6.78 23.58 -2.19
C VAL A 431 -7.71 23.40 -0.97
N LEU A 432 -8.98 23.04 -1.18
CA LEU A 432 -9.90 22.71 -0.08
C LEU A 432 -9.36 21.54 0.76
N GLY A 433 -8.84 20.49 0.12
CA GLY A 433 -8.19 19.38 0.82
C GLY A 433 -6.99 19.83 1.67
N ALA A 434 -6.23 20.86 1.24
CA ALA A 434 -5.15 21.44 2.03
C ALA A 434 -5.67 22.16 3.28
N VAL A 435 -6.78 22.91 3.18
CA VAL A 435 -7.48 23.51 4.33
C VAL A 435 -7.87 22.43 5.34
N LEU A 436 -8.50 21.35 4.86
CA LEU A 436 -8.93 20.23 5.71
C LEU A 436 -7.72 19.58 6.41
N THR A 437 -6.61 19.40 5.66
CA THR A 437 -5.37 18.82 6.21
C THR A 437 -4.82 19.64 7.36
N ALA A 438 -4.71 20.95 7.19
CA ALA A 438 -4.26 21.85 8.25
C ALA A 438 -5.22 21.81 9.45
N PHE A 439 -6.53 21.80 9.20
CA PHE A 439 -7.55 21.79 10.25
C PHE A 439 -7.45 20.53 11.13
N TYR A 440 -7.55 19.32 10.56
CA TYR A 440 -7.61 18.11 11.39
C TYR A 440 -6.26 17.79 12.07
N MET A 441 -5.14 18.19 11.47
CA MET A 441 -3.83 17.98 12.08
C MET A 441 -3.58 18.93 13.25
N ILE A 442 -3.93 20.22 13.12
CA ILE A 442 -3.84 21.18 14.24
C ILE A 442 -4.81 20.80 15.36
N ARG A 443 -6.03 20.33 15.01
CA ARG A 443 -6.98 19.78 15.99
C ARG A 443 -6.35 18.64 16.80
N LEU A 444 -5.81 17.63 16.13
CA LEU A 444 -5.14 16.48 16.78
C LEU A 444 -4.02 16.96 17.70
N TRP A 445 -3.10 17.75 17.18
CA TRP A 445 -1.93 18.21 17.90
C TRP A 445 -2.30 19.05 19.13
N LYS A 446 -3.25 19.95 18.99
CA LYS A 446 -3.68 20.84 20.06
C LYS A 446 -4.35 20.08 21.21
N ILE A 447 -5.23 19.12 20.87
CA ILE A 447 -5.95 18.32 21.87
C ILE A 447 -4.99 17.34 22.57
N ALA A 448 -4.14 16.64 21.83
CA ALA A 448 -3.29 15.61 22.42
C ALA A 448 -2.09 16.16 23.22
N PHE A 449 -1.47 17.26 22.76
CA PHE A 449 -0.22 17.72 23.36
C PHE A 449 -0.35 18.95 24.26
N LEU A 450 -1.32 19.85 23.98
CA LEU A 450 -1.47 21.09 24.75
C LEU A 450 -2.54 20.95 25.85
N GLY A 451 -2.65 21.98 26.71
CA GLY A 451 -3.60 22.04 27.79
C GLY A 451 -3.16 21.27 29.04
N SER A 452 -4.11 20.76 29.80
CA SER A 452 -3.93 19.90 30.96
C SER A 452 -4.14 18.43 30.58
N PRO A 453 -3.54 17.47 31.32
CA PRO A 453 -3.87 16.05 31.14
C PRO A 453 -5.34 15.76 31.39
N ASN A 454 -5.98 15.07 30.44
CA ASN A 454 -7.41 14.75 30.51
C ASN A 454 -7.69 13.33 31.04
N SER A 455 -6.64 12.59 31.41
CA SER A 455 -6.72 11.28 32.05
C SER A 455 -5.56 11.08 33.00
N GLU A 456 -5.69 10.13 33.93
CA GLU A 456 -4.65 9.71 34.84
C GLU A 456 -3.40 9.20 34.08
N PHE A 457 -3.62 8.45 33.01
CA PHE A 457 -2.56 7.92 32.14
C PHE A 457 -1.74 9.05 31.49
N ALA A 458 -2.41 10.05 30.93
CA ALA A 458 -1.75 11.23 30.37
C ALA A 458 -0.99 12.01 31.48
N GLY A 459 -1.55 12.00 32.70
CA GLY A 459 -0.94 12.61 33.89
C GLY A 459 0.38 11.98 34.32
N HIS A 460 0.62 10.71 34.04
CA HIS A 460 1.84 9.96 34.42
C HIS A 460 2.75 9.66 33.21
N ALA A 461 2.39 10.07 32.00
CA ALA A 461 3.17 9.85 30.80
C ALA A 461 4.62 10.39 30.95
N LYS A 462 5.59 9.65 30.45
CA LYS A 462 7.02 10.00 30.42
C LYS A 462 7.60 9.76 29.03
N GLU A 463 8.68 10.48 28.72
CA GLU A 463 9.40 10.27 27.46
C GLU A 463 9.95 8.85 27.35
N ASN A 464 9.90 8.29 26.16
CA ASN A 464 10.41 6.95 25.88
C ASN A 464 11.94 6.92 25.78
N GLY A 465 12.53 5.73 25.87
CA GLY A 465 13.98 5.54 25.81
C GLY A 465 14.58 5.90 24.44
N LEU A 466 15.91 6.06 24.39
CA LEU A 466 16.66 6.47 23.19
C LEU A 466 16.40 5.61 21.95
N VAL A 467 16.17 4.31 22.13
CA VAL A 467 15.86 3.38 21.02
C VAL A 467 14.62 3.80 20.26
N MET A 468 13.65 4.44 20.92
CA MET A 468 12.44 4.95 20.27
C MET A 468 12.61 6.41 19.83
N THR A 469 13.30 7.26 20.59
CA THR A 469 13.42 8.69 20.29
C THR A 469 14.42 9.01 19.19
N VAL A 470 15.52 8.25 19.04
CA VAL A 470 16.51 8.47 17.96
C VAL A 470 15.89 8.32 16.57
N PRO A 471 15.11 7.26 16.25
CA PRO A 471 14.39 7.19 14.96
C PRO A 471 13.48 8.38 14.71
N LEU A 472 12.79 8.91 15.75
CA LEU A 472 11.96 10.10 15.60
C LEU A 472 12.79 11.33 15.21
N CYS A 473 13.96 11.53 15.84
CA CYS A 473 14.85 12.66 15.50
C CYS A 473 15.38 12.56 14.06
N LEU A 474 15.79 11.36 13.62
CA LEU A 474 16.29 11.15 12.25
C LEU A 474 15.20 11.40 11.21
N LEU A 475 13.98 10.92 11.46
CA LEU A 475 12.84 11.20 10.58
C LEU A 475 12.43 12.68 10.60
N ALA A 476 12.63 13.40 11.71
CA ALA A 476 12.38 14.83 11.80
C ALA A 476 13.32 15.64 10.89
N ILE A 477 14.59 15.23 10.77
CA ILE A 477 15.54 15.82 9.81
C ILE A 477 15.03 15.62 8.37
N GLY A 478 14.63 14.39 8.00
CA GLY A 478 14.03 14.11 6.69
C GLY A 478 12.75 14.91 6.42
N SER A 479 11.89 15.06 7.45
CA SER A 479 10.64 15.85 7.35
C SER A 479 10.87 17.35 7.16
N ALA A 480 11.94 17.89 7.74
CA ALA A 480 12.32 19.28 7.59
C ALA A 480 12.98 19.55 6.23
N PHE A 481 13.98 18.74 5.86
CA PHE A 481 14.88 19.02 4.76
C PHE A 481 14.63 18.19 3.49
N GLY A 482 13.83 17.12 3.54
CA GLY A 482 13.55 16.24 2.39
C GLY A 482 12.76 16.89 1.23
N GLY A 483 12.42 18.17 1.31
CA GLY A 483 11.84 18.96 0.23
C GLY A 483 12.87 19.73 -0.60
N PHE A 484 14.15 19.65 -0.26
CA PHE A 484 15.21 20.40 -0.92
C PHE A 484 16.13 19.47 -1.69
N VAL A 485 16.41 19.77 -2.96
CA VAL A 485 17.29 18.98 -3.85
C VAL A 485 18.68 18.78 -3.24
N TRP A 486 19.23 19.81 -2.58
CA TRP A 486 20.56 19.74 -1.96
C TRP A 486 20.67 18.69 -0.84
N ALA A 487 19.54 18.27 -0.26
CA ALA A 487 19.52 17.23 0.78
C ALA A 487 19.72 15.80 0.21
N TYR A 488 19.67 15.66 -1.11
CA TYR A 488 19.80 14.37 -1.80
C TYR A 488 21.13 14.24 -2.51
N PRO A 489 21.71 13.02 -2.53
CA PRO A 489 22.86 12.72 -3.37
C PRO A 489 22.48 12.73 -4.86
N GLU A 490 23.48 12.96 -5.74
CA GLU A 490 23.31 13.06 -7.19
C GLU A 490 22.44 11.92 -7.79
N ALA A 491 22.64 10.70 -7.32
CA ALA A 491 21.91 9.52 -7.82
C ALA A 491 20.39 9.54 -7.52
N LEU A 492 19.91 10.38 -6.61
CA LEU A 492 18.49 10.50 -6.24
C LEU A 492 17.88 11.84 -6.68
N LYS A 493 18.70 12.77 -7.16
CA LYS A 493 18.25 14.11 -7.57
C LYS A 493 17.29 14.14 -8.76
N PRO A 494 17.43 13.34 -9.83
CA PRO A 494 16.70 13.57 -11.08
C PRO A 494 15.19 13.75 -10.90
N ILE A 495 14.56 12.87 -10.11
CA ILE A 495 13.11 12.92 -9.86
C ILE A 495 12.74 14.07 -8.91
N ILE A 496 13.55 14.29 -7.88
CA ILE A 496 13.31 15.33 -6.87
C ILE A 496 13.45 16.72 -7.50
N GLU A 497 14.49 16.92 -8.32
CA GLU A 497 14.76 18.17 -9.03
C GLU A 497 13.66 18.49 -10.06
N ALA A 498 13.21 17.47 -10.80
CA ALA A 498 12.07 17.61 -11.69
C ALA A 498 10.79 18.02 -10.93
N GLY A 499 10.55 17.44 -9.75
CA GLY A 499 9.43 17.80 -8.89
C GLY A 499 9.54 19.23 -8.32
N GLU A 500 10.72 19.62 -7.85
CA GLU A 500 10.98 20.98 -7.34
C GLU A 500 10.87 22.04 -8.45
N SER A 501 11.31 21.74 -9.66
CA SER A 501 11.20 22.66 -10.81
C SER A 501 9.74 22.95 -11.17
N ILE A 502 8.83 21.98 -11.00
CA ILE A 502 7.39 22.18 -11.20
C ILE A 502 6.84 23.14 -10.14
N ALA A 503 7.25 23.01 -8.89
CA ALA A 503 6.83 23.91 -7.81
C ALA A 503 7.26 25.36 -8.05
N HIS A 504 8.41 25.56 -8.70
CA HIS A 504 8.96 26.89 -9.01
C HIS A 504 8.63 27.37 -10.44
N GLY A 505 7.70 26.73 -11.14
CA GLY A 505 7.27 27.07 -12.50
C GLY A 505 6.57 28.43 -12.62
N GLU A 506 6.08 28.74 -13.82
CA GLU A 506 5.51 30.04 -14.22
C GLU A 506 4.40 30.56 -13.28
N HIS A 507 3.61 29.67 -12.69
CA HIS A 507 2.49 30.03 -11.80
C HIS A 507 2.81 29.93 -10.30
N HIS A 508 4.10 29.79 -9.92
CA HIS A 508 4.55 29.60 -8.54
C HIS A 508 3.93 30.60 -7.55
N THR A 509 3.96 31.89 -7.86
CA THR A 509 3.45 32.93 -6.95
C THR A 509 1.95 32.79 -6.68
N THR A 510 1.16 32.49 -7.71
CA THR A 510 -0.29 32.28 -7.56
C THR A 510 -0.59 31.05 -6.73
N VAL A 511 0.05 29.93 -7.03
CA VAL A 511 -0.12 28.66 -6.29
C VAL A 511 0.30 28.83 -4.84
N ALA A 512 1.45 29.46 -4.58
CA ALA A 512 1.94 29.72 -3.22
C ALA A 512 0.97 30.57 -2.40
N ILE A 513 0.33 31.59 -2.99
CA ILE A 513 -0.69 32.40 -2.31
C ILE A 513 -1.87 31.53 -1.88
N PHE A 514 -2.41 30.69 -2.78
CA PHE A 514 -3.51 29.80 -2.44
C PHE A 514 -3.11 28.77 -1.38
N SER A 515 -1.89 28.21 -1.45
CA SER A 515 -1.35 27.28 -0.44
C SER A 515 -1.22 27.95 0.93
N ILE A 516 -0.69 29.18 1.00
CA ILE A 516 -0.53 29.94 2.25
C ILE A 516 -1.91 30.28 2.83
N VAL A 517 -2.86 30.71 2.01
CA VAL A 517 -4.23 31.03 2.44
C VAL A 517 -4.92 29.77 2.97
N ALA A 518 -4.80 28.64 2.26
CA ALA A 518 -5.39 27.37 2.70
C ALA A 518 -4.79 26.91 4.04
N TRP A 519 -3.46 26.98 4.18
CA TRP A 519 -2.76 26.69 5.42
C TRP A 519 -3.25 27.57 6.58
N ALA A 520 -3.32 28.89 6.35
CA ALA A 520 -3.74 29.85 7.36
C ALA A 520 -5.21 29.64 7.80
N ILE A 521 -6.12 29.43 6.86
CA ILE A 521 -7.54 29.16 7.16
C ILE A 521 -7.66 27.90 8.03
N GLY A 522 -7.05 26.79 7.63
CA GLY A 522 -7.12 25.54 8.37
C GLY A 522 -6.51 25.64 9.78
N LEU A 523 -5.35 26.31 9.90
CA LEU A 523 -4.67 26.52 11.18
C LEU A 523 -5.52 27.42 12.10
N VAL A 524 -5.94 28.59 11.61
CA VAL A 524 -6.68 29.58 12.42
C VAL A 524 -8.02 29.01 12.88
N THR A 525 -8.78 28.39 11.99
CA THR A 525 -10.08 27.79 12.34
C THR A 525 -9.94 26.70 13.38
N ALA A 526 -8.99 25.78 13.25
CA ALA A 526 -8.74 24.74 14.25
C ALA A 526 -8.23 25.32 15.58
N TRP A 527 -7.34 26.34 15.51
CA TRP A 527 -6.78 26.97 16.69
C TRP A 527 -7.86 27.63 17.55
N PHE A 528 -8.77 28.40 16.96
CA PHE A 528 -9.84 29.08 17.69
C PHE A 528 -10.97 28.14 18.13
N LEU A 529 -11.29 27.13 17.33
CA LEU A 529 -12.35 26.20 17.66
C LEU A 529 -12.03 25.31 18.88
N TYR A 530 -10.76 24.92 19.03
CA TYR A 530 -10.32 24.02 20.11
C TYR A 530 -9.54 24.73 21.23
N GLN A 531 -9.97 25.96 21.63
CA GLN A 531 -9.39 26.64 22.80
C GLN A 531 -9.84 25.96 24.11
N GLY A 532 -8.89 25.79 25.05
CA GLY A 532 -9.17 25.50 26.45
C GLY A 532 -9.42 24.03 26.82
N GLY A 533 -8.74 23.06 26.14
CA GLY A 533 -8.76 21.65 26.62
C GLY A 533 -10.16 21.06 26.57
N ALA A 534 -10.71 20.88 25.37
CA ALA A 534 -12.09 20.39 25.21
C ALA A 534 -12.19 18.91 25.62
N GLU A 535 -13.00 18.60 26.59
CA GLU A 535 -13.37 17.22 26.97
C GLU A 535 -14.23 16.55 25.88
N ASN A 536 -14.95 17.34 25.08
CA ASN A 536 -15.81 16.89 24.00
C ASN A 536 -15.55 17.66 22.70
N ASP A 537 -15.85 17.03 21.57
CA ASP A 537 -15.68 17.64 20.26
C ASP A 537 -16.71 18.76 20.03
N ARG A 538 -16.24 19.99 19.87
CA ARG A 538 -17.09 21.16 19.63
C ARG A 538 -17.86 21.10 18.32
N LEU A 539 -17.36 20.36 17.32
CA LEU A 539 -18.08 20.12 16.07
C LEU A 539 -19.30 19.23 16.27
N GLU A 540 -19.24 18.27 17.21
CA GLU A 540 -20.37 17.40 17.55
C GLU A 540 -21.55 18.20 18.11
N SER A 541 -21.27 19.24 18.90
CA SER A 541 -22.33 20.10 19.47
C SER A 541 -22.84 21.16 18.49
N GLY A 542 -21.97 21.72 17.62
CA GLY A 542 -22.31 22.83 16.74
C GLY A 542 -22.93 22.41 15.40
N LEU A 543 -22.46 21.31 14.79
CA LEU A 543 -22.85 20.85 13.44
C LEU A 543 -23.23 19.36 13.45
N LYS A 544 -24.06 18.96 14.41
CA LYS A 544 -24.40 17.55 14.69
C LYS A 544 -24.77 16.71 13.46
N PRO A 545 -25.63 17.14 12.50
CA PRO A 545 -25.96 16.31 11.34
C PRO A 545 -24.76 16.04 10.43
N LEU A 546 -23.98 17.09 10.14
CA LEU A 546 -22.78 16.98 9.32
C LEU A 546 -21.72 16.12 10.01
N TYR A 547 -21.49 16.37 11.31
CA TYR A 547 -20.55 15.61 12.11
C TYR A 547 -20.86 14.10 12.11
N LEU A 548 -22.16 13.73 12.21
CA LEU A 548 -22.59 12.33 12.15
C LEU A 548 -22.25 11.67 10.80
N ILE A 549 -22.47 12.36 9.67
CA ILE A 549 -22.11 11.86 8.35
C ILE A 549 -20.60 11.60 8.25
N LEU A 550 -19.78 12.53 8.75
CA LEU A 550 -18.32 12.42 8.74
C LEU A 550 -17.83 11.32 9.70
N LYS A 551 -18.41 11.22 10.90
CA LYS A 551 -18.12 10.19 11.89
C LYS A 551 -18.44 8.79 11.37
N GLU A 552 -19.57 8.65 10.67
CA GLU A 552 -20.00 7.42 10.01
C GLU A 552 -19.33 7.21 8.64
N LYS A 553 -18.27 7.97 8.34
CA LYS A 553 -17.40 7.79 7.16
C LYS A 553 -18.22 7.81 5.85
N PHE A 554 -19.16 8.73 5.71
CA PHE A 554 -20.12 8.81 4.58
C PHE A 554 -20.91 7.50 4.37
N TYR A 555 -21.06 6.69 5.38
CA TYR A 555 -21.77 5.40 5.38
C TYR A 555 -21.15 4.33 4.46
N PHE A 556 -19.93 4.50 3.96
CA PHE A 556 -19.29 3.50 3.10
C PHE A 556 -19.23 2.12 3.76
N ASP A 557 -18.83 2.02 5.03
CA ASP A 557 -18.78 0.74 5.74
C ASP A 557 -20.17 0.07 5.79
N ARG A 558 -21.26 0.84 6.01
CA ARG A 558 -22.62 0.30 6.03
C ARG A 558 -23.06 -0.25 4.67
N VAL A 559 -22.66 0.41 3.57
CA VAL A 559 -22.93 -0.08 2.21
C VAL A 559 -22.22 -1.40 1.97
N TYR A 560 -20.95 -1.52 2.38
CA TYR A 560 -20.19 -2.77 2.27
C TYR A 560 -20.80 -3.88 3.15
N ASP A 561 -21.15 -3.60 4.40
CA ASP A 561 -21.80 -4.56 5.31
C ASP A 561 -23.13 -5.05 4.74
N TRP A 562 -23.93 -4.14 4.19
CA TRP A 562 -25.18 -4.51 3.50
C TRP A 562 -24.90 -5.42 2.27
N TYR A 563 -23.90 -5.07 1.45
CA TYR A 563 -23.51 -5.88 0.30
C TYR A 563 -23.09 -7.29 0.72
N VAL A 564 -22.21 -7.41 1.72
CA VAL A 564 -21.77 -8.69 2.26
C VAL A 564 -22.94 -9.51 2.79
N ALA A 565 -23.80 -8.92 3.63
CA ALA A 565 -24.90 -9.63 4.28
C ALA A 565 -26.05 -10.00 3.32
N LYS A 566 -26.35 -9.16 2.34
CA LYS A 566 -27.55 -9.32 1.50
C LYS A 566 -27.27 -9.83 0.09
N VAL A 567 -26.10 -9.55 -0.47
CA VAL A 567 -25.74 -9.95 -1.83
C VAL A 567 -24.74 -11.10 -1.80
N GLN A 568 -23.55 -10.86 -1.28
CA GLN A 568 -22.44 -11.83 -1.31
C GLN A 568 -22.83 -13.13 -0.59
N GLN A 569 -23.42 -13.05 0.60
CA GLN A 569 -23.81 -14.25 1.36
C GLN A 569 -24.88 -15.07 0.62
N ARG A 570 -25.84 -14.41 -0.05
CA ARG A 570 -26.85 -15.14 -0.84
C ARG A 570 -26.23 -15.82 -2.06
N VAL A 571 -25.35 -15.14 -2.78
CA VAL A 571 -24.62 -15.71 -3.91
C VAL A 571 -23.78 -16.91 -3.44
N ALA A 572 -23.04 -16.75 -2.34
CA ALA A 572 -22.24 -17.83 -1.76
C ALA A 572 -23.09 -19.05 -1.37
N MET A 573 -24.27 -18.85 -0.74
CA MET A 573 -25.20 -19.93 -0.43
C MET A 573 -25.74 -20.62 -1.68
N THR A 574 -26.07 -19.85 -2.73
CA THR A 574 -26.54 -20.40 -4.01
C THR A 574 -25.46 -21.24 -4.68
N LEU A 575 -24.24 -20.72 -4.75
CA LEU A 575 -23.09 -21.47 -5.31
C LEU A 575 -22.79 -22.74 -4.51
N HIS A 576 -22.82 -22.65 -3.18
CA HIS A 576 -22.64 -23.82 -2.30
C HIS A 576 -23.74 -24.88 -2.54
N PHE A 577 -25.00 -24.45 -2.69
CA PHE A 577 -26.10 -25.35 -3.01
C PHE A 577 -25.89 -26.04 -4.38
N MET A 578 -25.48 -25.27 -5.39
CA MET A 578 -25.16 -25.81 -6.72
C MET A 578 -23.99 -26.81 -6.65
N GLU A 579 -22.94 -26.51 -5.89
CA GLU A 579 -21.81 -27.42 -5.65
C GLU A 579 -22.26 -28.70 -4.96
N GLN A 580 -23.10 -28.62 -3.92
CA GLN A 580 -23.63 -29.78 -3.22
C GLN A 580 -24.47 -30.69 -4.15
N ILE A 581 -25.28 -30.11 -5.03
CA ILE A 581 -26.10 -30.91 -5.96
C ILE A 581 -25.28 -31.41 -7.14
N ALA A 582 -24.59 -30.53 -7.87
CA ALA A 582 -23.95 -30.89 -9.12
C ALA A 582 -22.64 -31.65 -8.90
N LEU A 583 -21.74 -31.14 -8.07
CA LEU A 583 -20.40 -31.74 -7.90
C LEU A 583 -20.43 -32.89 -6.90
N SER A 584 -20.87 -32.64 -5.68
CA SER A 584 -20.85 -33.63 -4.61
C SER A 584 -21.94 -34.67 -4.75
N GLY A 585 -23.16 -34.28 -5.14
CA GLY A 585 -24.32 -35.16 -5.32
C GLY A 585 -24.25 -35.96 -6.60
N LEU A 586 -24.33 -35.29 -7.75
CA LEU A 586 -24.48 -35.95 -9.05
C LEU A 586 -23.16 -36.55 -9.55
N LEU A 587 -22.08 -35.74 -9.63
CA LEU A 587 -20.80 -36.21 -10.16
C LEU A 587 -20.14 -37.24 -9.21
N ILE A 588 -19.84 -36.83 -7.98
CA ILE A 588 -19.02 -37.69 -7.11
C ILE A 588 -19.84 -38.86 -6.56
N ARG A 589 -20.95 -38.58 -5.84
CA ARG A 589 -21.76 -39.63 -5.21
C ARG A 589 -22.58 -40.40 -6.23
N GLY A 590 -23.10 -39.77 -7.30
CA GLY A 590 -23.82 -40.44 -8.37
C GLY A 590 -22.93 -41.41 -9.13
N MET A 591 -21.74 -40.98 -9.57
CA MET A 591 -20.79 -41.85 -10.26
C MET A 591 -20.29 -43.00 -9.33
N ALA A 592 -19.98 -42.69 -8.09
CA ALA A 592 -19.62 -43.72 -7.10
C ALA A 592 -20.76 -44.69 -6.85
N GLY A 593 -22.02 -44.21 -6.81
CA GLY A 593 -23.21 -45.05 -6.70
C GLY A 593 -23.41 -45.98 -7.90
N VAL A 594 -23.24 -45.44 -9.13
CA VAL A 594 -23.29 -46.25 -10.37
C VAL A 594 -22.18 -47.29 -10.38
N ALA A 595 -20.95 -46.93 -10.05
CA ALA A 595 -19.84 -47.88 -9.93
C ALA A 595 -20.11 -48.95 -8.86
N GLY A 596 -20.70 -48.55 -7.72
CA GLY A 596 -21.14 -49.45 -6.68
C GLY A 596 -22.23 -50.43 -7.14
N MET A 597 -23.25 -49.93 -7.87
CA MET A 597 -24.31 -50.78 -8.45
C MET A 597 -23.76 -51.79 -9.48
N ILE A 598 -22.86 -51.31 -10.34
CA ILE A 598 -22.16 -52.19 -11.29
C ILE A 598 -21.36 -53.26 -10.52
N GLY A 599 -20.63 -52.86 -9.47
CA GLY A 599 -19.87 -53.75 -8.62
C GLY A 599 -20.76 -54.82 -7.92
N ILE A 600 -21.94 -54.42 -7.39
CA ILE A 600 -22.93 -55.34 -6.83
C ILE A 600 -23.49 -56.28 -7.90
N GLY A 601 -23.81 -55.75 -9.09
CA GLY A 601 -24.25 -56.54 -10.23
C GLY A 601 -23.20 -57.59 -10.65
N LEU A 602 -21.94 -57.16 -10.78
CA LEU A 602 -20.82 -58.09 -11.08
C LEU A 602 -20.59 -59.10 -9.97
N ARG A 603 -20.76 -58.72 -8.71
CA ARG A 603 -20.66 -59.62 -7.56
C ARG A 603 -21.77 -60.67 -7.58
N SER A 604 -22.97 -60.37 -8.08
CA SER A 604 -24.07 -61.34 -8.19
C SER A 604 -23.78 -62.43 -9.24
N LEU A 605 -22.88 -62.17 -10.20
CA LEU A 605 -22.39 -63.16 -11.16
C LEU A 605 -21.35 -64.12 -10.53
N HIS A 606 -20.86 -63.82 -9.34
CA HIS A 606 -19.91 -64.62 -8.56
C HIS A 606 -20.67 -65.71 -7.79
N ALA A 607 -21.01 -66.74 -8.48
CA ALA A 607 -21.83 -67.83 -7.91
C ALA A 607 -21.04 -68.87 -7.11
N GLY A 608 -19.72 -68.74 -6.96
CA GLY A 608 -18.85 -69.68 -6.26
C GLY A 608 -18.74 -71.06 -6.93
N ASN A 609 -19.31 -71.22 -8.13
CA ASN A 609 -19.33 -72.47 -8.88
C ASN A 609 -18.36 -72.43 -10.06
N LEU A 610 -17.33 -73.26 -10.04
CA LEU A 610 -16.27 -73.32 -11.05
C LEU A 610 -16.80 -73.52 -12.46
N HIS A 611 -17.88 -74.26 -12.67
CA HIS A 611 -18.48 -74.50 -13.97
C HIS A 611 -19.07 -73.18 -14.58
N GLN A 612 -19.68 -72.37 -13.76
CA GLN A 612 -20.19 -71.09 -14.21
C GLN A 612 -19.08 -70.11 -14.63
N TYR A 613 -17.94 -70.11 -13.95
CA TYR A 613 -16.79 -69.32 -14.34
C TYR A 613 -16.20 -69.73 -15.69
N VAL A 614 -16.16 -71.07 -15.94
CA VAL A 614 -15.74 -71.58 -17.25
C VAL A 614 -16.66 -71.12 -18.35
N TYR A 615 -18.00 -71.10 -18.15
CA TYR A 615 -18.95 -70.61 -19.13
C TYR A 615 -18.80 -69.13 -19.37
N TRP A 616 -18.61 -68.27 -18.34
CA TRP A 616 -18.35 -66.88 -18.47
C TRP A 616 -17.03 -66.59 -19.20
N PHE A 617 -15.99 -67.35 -18.93
CA PHE A 617 -14.70 -67.27 -19.59
C PHE A 617 -14.83 -67.62 -21.08
N ILE A 618 -15.52 -68.71 -21.44
CA ILE A 618 -15.75 -69.13 -22.82
C ILE A 618 -16.61 -68.07 -23.56
N GLY A 619 -17.66 -67.56 -22.92
CA GLY A 619 -18.48 -66.50 -23.45
C GLY A 619 -17.71 -65.20 -23.71
N GLY A 620 -16.88 -64.80 -22.79
CA GLY A 620 -15.99 -63.62 -22.94
C GLY A 620 -14.98 -63.82 -24.05
N LEU A 621 -14.40 -65.01 -24.18
CA LEU A 621 -13.45 -65.35 -25.24
C LEU A 621 -14.11 -65.34 -26.61
N ALA A 622 -15.34 -65.86 -26.71
CA ALA A 622 -16.14 -65.82 -27.94
C ALA A 622 -16.50 -64.40 -28.34
N LEU A 623 -16.89 -63.55 -27.38
CA LEU A 623 -17.15 -62.10 -27.62
C LEU A 623 -15.89 -61.36 -28.07
N PHE A 624 -14.76 -61.62 -27.41
CA PHE A 624 -13.48 -61.03 -27.80
C PHE A 624 -13.06 -61.48 -29.19
N TRP A 625 -13.25 -62.76 -29.53
CA TRP A 625 -12.99 -63.29 -30.87
C TRP A 625 -13.92 -62.66 -31.93
N ALA A 626 -15.22 -62.57 -31.64
CA ALA A 626 -16.18 -61.92 -32.55
C ALA A 626 -15.84 -60.43 -32.82
N PHE A 627 -15.38 -59.72 -31.76
CA PHE A 627 -14.89 -58.35 -31.91
C PHE A 627 -13.58 -58.27 -32.73
N ALA A 628 -12.64 -59.19 -32.48
CA ALA A 628 -11.37 -59.22 -33.20
C ALA A 628 -11.52 -59.60 -34.69
N VAL A 629 -12.54 -60.34 -35.06
CA VAL A 629 -12.85 -60.76 -36.43
C VAL A 629 -13.79 -59.75 -37.15
N GLY A 630 -14.26 -58.70 -36.45
CA GLY A 630 -15.08 -57.64 -37.03
C GLY A 630 -16.52 -58.03 -37.26
N ILE A 631 -17.09 -58.93 -36.44
CA ILE A 631 -18.52 -59.32 -36.50
C ILE A 631 -19.42 -58.24 -35.87
N PHE A 632 -18.84 -57.33 -35.06
CA PHE A 632 -19.49 -56.15 -34.45
C PHE A 632 -18.75 -54.88 -34.79
#